data_388473fe67852f8f45ba9d922d5f0551
#
_entry.id   388473fe67852f8f45ba9d922d5f0551
#
_cell.length_a   1.000
_cell.length_b   1.000
_cell.length_c   1.000
_cell.angle_alpha   90.00
_cell.angle_beta   90.00
_cell.angle_gamma   90.00
#
_symmetry.space_group_name_H-M   'P 1'
#
loop_
_entity.id
_entity.type
_entity.pdbx_description
1 polymer ?
#
loop_
_entity_poly.entity_id
_entity_poly.type
_entity_poly.pdbx_seq_one_letter_code
_entity_poly.pdbx_strand_id
1 'polypeptide(L)'
;MSHRWSRRSFVSVSSGLGALGISAFAAKAWGQTPPAPPPAISAADAFPAQDPSLVKDAVGSSHGNVKRIRELVERQPALARASIDWGYGDWETCIDAAAHVGQKEIADFLQTNGARPTIFSAAMMGQLDVVKAFVAARPGVQRTYGPHGITLMAHARAGGVDAAPVAQYLTALGDADTPLPSTTLDAADRDVLAGKYVYGPGPRDYFIIDVQQDRLGIDRPGGPIRRDLIHTGNMVFFPQGVPSAKIAFARESGKVTQMTLTDPNVMVTAKRQ
;
A
#
# COMPACT_ATOMS: atom_id res chain seq x y z
N MET A 1 20.00 29.83 -22.33
CA MET A 1 19.94 28.84 -23.43
C MET A 1 19.23 27.60 -22.89
N SER A 2 17.96 27.45 -23.29
CA SER A 2 17.06 26.40 -22.79
C SER A 2 17.07 25.22 -23.76
N HIS A 3 17.61 24.10 -23.39
CA HIS A 3 17.47 22.88 -24.18
C HIS A 3 16.13 22.21 -23.88
N ARG A 4 15.20 22.35 -24.82
CA ARG A 4 13.96 21.54 -24.89
C ARG A 4 14.32 20.15 -25.41
N TRP A 5 14.15 19.12 -24.61
CA TRP A 5 14.18 17.73 -25.07
C TRP A 5 12.86 17.38 -25.76
N SER A 6 12.95 17.10 -27.07
CA SER A 6 11.82 16.68 -27.90
C SER A 6 11.65 15.16 -27.83
N ARG A 7 10.43 14.68 -27.54
CA ARG A 7 10.05 13.26 -27.44
C ARG A 7 9.92 12.52 -28.80
N ARG A 8 10.60 12.99 -29.87
CA ARG A 8 10.40 12.44 -31.24
C ARG A 8 11.59 11.72 -31.85
N SER A 9 12.54 11.23 -31.08
CA SER A 9 13.76 10.56 -31.61
C SER A 9 13.87 9.08 -31.29
N PHE A 10 12.78 8.36 -31.15
CA PHE A 10 12.82 6.91 -31.00
C PHE A 10 11.84 6.26 -31.96
N VAL A 11 12.16 6.22 -33.24
CA VAL A 11 11.77 5.16 -34.20
C VAL A 11 12.40 5.54 -35.56
N SER A 12 13.54 4.99 -35.88
CA SER A 12 13.95 4.64 -37.25
C SER A 12 15.18 3.76 -37.17
N VAL A 13 14.96 2.45 -37.19
CA VAL A 13 15.98 1.49 -37.62
C VAL A 13 15.50 0.95 -38.95
N SER A 14 16.18 1.43 -39.97
CA SER A 14 15.97 1.06 -41.36
C SER A 14 16.32 -0.38 -41.63
N SER A 15 15.41 -1.08 -42.32
CA SER A 15 15.57 -2.36 -42.97
C SER A 15 16.64 -2.28 -44.06
N GLY A 16 17.75 -2.97 -43.86
CA GLY A 16 18.75 -3.26 -44.91
C GLY A 16 18.55 -4.72 -45.35
N LEU A 17 17.98 -4.93 -46.52
CA LEU A 17 17.99 -6.24 -47.20
C LEU A 17 19.40 -6.52 -47.77
N GLY A 18 20.06 -7.53 -47.18
CA GLY A 18 21.24 -8.18 -47.77
C GLY A 18 20.85 -9.60 -48.20
N ALA A 19 20.67 -9.78 -49.50
CA ALA A 19 20.50 -11.13 -50.08
C ALA A 19 21.86 -11.82 -50.16
N LEU A 20 22.06 -12.89 -49.40
CA LEU A 20 23.13 -13.87 -49.63
C LEU A 20 22.50 -15.24 -49.75
N GLY A 21 22.79 -15.89 -50.93
CA GLY A 21 22.32 -17.16 -51.28
C GLY A 21 22.78 -18.28 -50.33
N ILE A 22 21.85 -19.10 -49.89
CA ILE A 22 22.13 -20.32 -49.13
C ILE A 22 21.78 -21.53 -50.00
N SER A 23 22.83 -22.27 -50.32
CA SER A 23 22.73 -23.57 -50.99
C SER A 23 21.93 -24.56 -50.16
N ALA A 24 20.93 -25.18 -50.79
CA ALA A 24 20.08 -26.16 -50.17
C ALA A 24 20.84 -27.44 -49.86
N PHE A 25 21.12 -27.75 -48.62
CA PHE A 25 21.36 -29.10 -48.13
C PHE A 25 20.04 -29.71 -47.69
N ALA A 26 19.55 -30.63 -48.47
CA ALA A 26 18.39 -31.45 -48.12
C ALA A 26 18.79 -32.46 -47.03
N ALA A 27 18.57 -32.11 -45.76
CA ALA A 27 18.59 -33.05 -44.67
C ALA A 27 17.22 -33.71 -44.57
N LYS A 28 17.18 -35.05 -44.73
CA LYS A 28 16.01 -35.89 -44.45
C LYS A 28 15.60 -35.69 -42.99
N ALA A 29 14.60 -34.86 -42.75
CA ALA A 29 13.97 -34.76 -41.46
C ALA A 29 13.07 -35.99 -41.23
N TRP A 30 13.45 -36.79 -40.26
CA TRP A 30 12.62 -37.84 -39.71
C TRP A 30 11.40 -37.19 -39.07
N GLY A 31 10.19 -37.72 -39.44
CA GLY A 31 8.92 -37.14 -39.01
C GLY A 31 8.74 -37.14 -37.48
N GLN A 32 9.19 -36.13 -36.86
CA GLN A 32 8.73 -35.75 -35.53
C GLN A 32 7.60 -34.74 -35.70
N THR A 33 6.40 -35.19 -35.37
CA THR A 33 5.27 -34.29 -35.22
C THR A 33 5.71 -33.17 -34.25
N PRO A 34 5.58 -31.88 -34.62
CA PRO A 34 5.88 -30.79 -33.68
C PRO A 34 5.11 -31.06 -32.39
N PRO A 35 5.73 -30.84 -31.22
CA PRO A 35 4.99 -30.95 -29.97
C PRO A 35 3.76 -30.04 -30.03
N ALA A 36 2.63 -30.56 -29.57
CA ALA A 36 1.39 -29.80 -29.51
C ALA A 36 1.66 -28.46 -28.79
N PRO A 37 1.12 -27.32 -29.30
CA PRO A 37 1.26 -26.05 -28.60
C PRO A 37 0.76 -26.24 -27.17
N PRO A 38 1.43 -25.60 -26.18
CA PRO A 38 0.95 -25.67 -24.82
C PRO A 38 -0.50 -25.17 -24.77
N PRO A 39 -1.33 -25.73 -23.87
CA PRO A 39 -2.72 -25.32 -23.75
C PRO A 39 -2.78 -23.80 -23.56
N ALA A 40 -3.69 -23.15 -24.29
CA ALA A 40 -3.90 -21.72 -24.18
C ALA A 40 -4.23 -21.41 -22.71
N ILE A 41 -3.34 -20.72 -22.04
CA ILE A 41 -3.60 -20.23 -20.69
C ILE A 41 -4.64 -19.12 -20.84
N SER A 42 -5.81 -19.31 -20.25
CA SER A 42 -6.81 -18.25 -20.15
C SER A 42 -6.18 -17.07 -19.41
N ALA A 43 -6.19 -15.89 -20.03
CA ALA A 43 -5.77 -14.69 -19.34
C ALA A 43 -6.71 -14.43 -18.16
N ALA A 44 -6.16 -14.02 -17.02
CA ALA A 44 -6.96 -13.56 -15.89
C ALA A 44 -7.81 -12.33 -16.30
N ASP A 45 -8.98 -12.18 -15.69
CA ASP A 45 -9.92 -11.08 -16.00
C ASP A 45 -9.27 -9.69 -15.89
N ALA A 46 -8.26 -9.53 -15.02
CA ALA A 46 -7.52 -8.30 -14.85
C ALA A 46 -6.46 -8.04 -15.94
N PHE A 47 -6.11 -9.03 -16.77
CA PHE A 47 -5.05 -8.87 -17.77
C PHE A 47 -5.32 -7.70 -18.73
N PRO A 48 -4.32 -6.84 -19.06
CA PRO A 48 -2.86 -6.97 -18.77
C PRO A 48 -2.43 -6.47 -17.38
N ALA A 49 -3.33 -6.01 -16.53
CA ALA A 49 -3.00 -5.67 -15.14
C ALA A 49 -2.69 -6.93 -14.32
N GLN A 50 -2.00 -6.75 -13.20
CA GLN A 50 -1.78 -7.83 -12.24
C GLN A 50 -3.10 -8.20 -11.57
N ASP A 51 -3.29 -9.49 -11.28
CA ASP A 51 -4.45 -9.94 -10.51
C ASP A 51 -4.47 -9.26 -9.14
N PRO A 52 -5.57 -8.58 -8.76
CA PRO A 52 -5.67 -7.89 -7.48
C PRO A 52 -5.44 -8.79 -6.26
N SER A 53 -5.78 -10.07 -6.35
CA SER A 53 -5.55 -11.03 -5.27
C SER A 53 -4.06 -11.33 -5.10
N LEU A 54 -3.30 -11.44 -6.20
CA LEU A 54 -1.84 -11.60 -6.16
C LEU A 54 -1.15 -10.35 -5.62
N VAL A 55 -1.62 -9.16 -6.00
CA VAL A 55 -1.12 -7.88 -5.47
C VAL A 55 -1.33 -7.83 -3.95
N LYS A 56 -2.54 -8.14 -3.49
CA LYS A 56 -2.87 -8.18 -2.06
C LYS A 56 -2.02 -9.20 -1.31
N ASP A 57 -1.83 -10.40 -1.87
CA ASP A 57 -1.01 -11.46 -1.29
C ASP A 57 0.47 -11.02 -1.19
N ALA A 58 1.02 -10.39 -2.23
CA ALA A 58 2.40 -9.91 -2.23
C ALA A 58 2.64 -8.85 -1.16
N VAL A 59 1.78 -7.82 -1.07
CA VAL A 59 1.92 -6.77 -0.04
C VAL A 59 1.69 -7.36 1.35
N GLY A 60 0.64 -8.17 1.54
CA GLY A 60 0.36 -8.83 2.81
C GLY A 60 1.49 -9.73 3.27
N SER A 61 2.07 -10.54 2.38
CA SER A 61 3.18 -11.44 2.69
C SER A 61 4.47 -10.70 3.04
N SER A 62 4.63 -9.47 2.55
CA SER A 62 5.80 -8.63 2.83
C SER A 62 5.92 -8.21 4.31
N HIS A 63 4.86 -8.37 5.10
CA HIS A 63 4.90 -8.14 6.55
C HIS A 63 5.65 -9.22 7.35
N GLY A 64 6.08 -10.33 6.74
CA GLY A 64 6.87 -11.34 7.46
C GLY A 64 6.85 -12.74 6.88
N ASN A 65 6.13 -12.99 5.81
CA ASN A 65 6.13 -14.31 5.17
C ASN A 65 7.20 -14.39 4.06
N VAL A 66 8.47 -14.52 4.48
CA VAL A 66 9.64 -14.60 3.59
C VAL A 66 9.44 -15.64 2.49
N LYS A 67 8.98 -16.84 2.85
CA LYS A 67 8.77 -17.92 1.89
C LYS A 67 7.76 -17.50 0.82
N ARG A 68 6.61 -16.99 1.24
CA ARG A 68 5.54 -16.66 0.31
C ARG A 68 5.89 -15.51 -0.63
N ILE A 69 6.50 -14.44 -0.12
CA ILE A 69 6.89 -13.32 -0.99
C ILE A 69 7.97 -13.73 -2.00
N ARG A 70 8.90 -14.62 -1.63
CA ARG A 70 9.88 -15.18 -2.58
C ARG A 70 9.18 -15.98 -3.69
N GLU A 71 8.30 -16.91 -3.34
CA GLU A 71 7.53 -17.70 -4.32
C GLU A 71 6.76 -16.81 -5.31
N LEU A 72 6.15 -15.74 -4.82
CA LEU A 72 5.36 -14.82 -5.65
C LEU A 72 6.25 -14.04 -6.63
N VAL A 73 7.34 -13.44 -6.12
CA VAL A 73 8.24 -12.59 -6.91
C VAL A 73 9.09 -13.42 -7.89
N GLU A 74 9.54 -14.61 -7.51
CA GLU A 74 10.28 -15.50 -8.41
C GLU A 74 9.42 -15.95 -9.61
N ARG A 75 8.12 -16.18 -9.38
CA ARG A 75 7.17 -16.51 -10.46
C ARG A 75 6.76 -15.31 -11.29
N GLN A 76 6.68 -14.13 -10.67
CA GLN A 76 6.21 -12.90 -11.28
C GLN A 76 6.96 -11.68 -10.72
N PRO A 77 8.15 -11.38 -11.27
CA PRO A 77 9.05 -10.35 -10.74
C PRO A 77 8.42 -8.96 -10.59
N ALA A 78 7.41 -8.63 -11.41
CA ALA A 78 6.67 -7.38 -11.32
C ALA A 78 6.02 -7.16 -9.94
N LEU A 79 5.70 -8.24 -9.21
CA LEU A 79 5.09 -8.17 -7.87
C LEU A 79 6.02 -7.58 -6.81
N ALA A 80 7.34 -7.55 -7.01
CA ALA A 80 8.24 -6.83 -6.13
C ALA A 80 7.89 -5.33 -6.00
N ARG A 81 7.18 -4.78 -6.98
CA ARG A 81 6.73 -3.37 -7.05
C ARG A 81 5.23 -3.22 -6.77
N ALA A 82 4.59 -4.27 -6.31
CA ALA A 82 3.16 -4.23 -6.02
C ALA A 82 2.82 -3.18 -4.96
N SER A 83 1.66 -2.56 -5.13
CA SER A 83 1.09 -1.60 -4.20
C SER A 83 -0.41 -1.82 -4.12
N ILE A 84 -0.98 -1.65 -2.93
CA ILE A 84 -2.41 -1.79 -2.67
C ILE A 84 -2.95 -0.56 -1.95
N ASP A 85 -4.18 -0.17 -2.27
CA ASP A 85 -4.98 0.74 -1.45
C ASP A 85 -5.75 -0.08 -0.40
N TRP A 86 -5.37 0.08 0.86
CA TRP A 86 -6.05 -0.53 1.99
C TRP A 86 -7.37 0.18 2.35
N GLY A 87 -7.79 1.10 1.52
CA GLY A 87 -8.99 1.92 1.66
C GLY A 87 -8.68 3.36 2.05
N TYR A 88 -9.50 4.27 1.52
CA TYR A 88 -9.41 5.72 1.74
C TYR A 88 -8.09 6.34 1.23
N GLY A 89 -7.40 5.71 0.28
CA GLY A 89 -6.12 6.18 -0.23
C GLY A 89 -4.91 5.86 0.66
N ASP A 90 -5.04 4.90 1.57
CA ASP A 90 -3.90 4.38 2.34
C ASP A 90 -3.13 3.36 1.50
N TRP A 91 -2.25 3.90 0.66
CA TRP A 91 -1.43 3.12 -0.26
C TRP A 91 -0.21 2.52 0.44
N GLU A 92 -0.01 1.24 0.25
CA GLU A 92 1.14 0.51 0.76
C GLU A 92 1.82 -0.28 -0.35
N THR A 93 3.15 -0.18 -0.43
CA THR A 93 3.98 -1.02 -1.30
C THR A 93 4.51 -2.24 -0.55
N CYS A 94 4.94 -3.29 -1.28
CA CYS A 94 5.61 -4.44 -0.65
C CYS A 94 6.80 -4.02 0.22
N ILE A 95 7.61 -3.05 -0.23
CA ILE A 95 8.79 -2.62 0.53
C ILE A 95 8.43 -1.79 1.76
N ASP A 96 7.33 -1.00 1.72
CA ASP A 96 6.88 -0.25 2.89
C ASP A 96 6.24 -1.19 3.92
N ALA A 97 5.52 -2.24 3.47
CA ALA A 97 5.03 -3.31 4.32
C ALA A 97 6.17 -4.00 5.09
N ALA A 98 7.25 -4.34 4.42
CA ALA A 98 8.45 -4.88 5.07
C ALA A 98 9.10 -3.86 6.02
N ALA A 99 9.09 -2.58 5.65
CA ALA A 99 9.78 -1.52 6.38
C ALA A 99 9.15 -1.23 7.75
N HIS A 100 7.82 -1.10 7.82
CA HIS A 100 7.19 -0.71 9.09
C HIS A 100 7.18 -1.82 10.16
N VAL A 101 7.44 -3.07 9.75
CA VAL A 101 7.57 -4.21 10.67
C VAL A 101 9.01 -4.71 10.81
N GLY A 102 10.00 -4.03 10.21
CA GLY A 102 11.42 -4.33 10.39
C GLY A 102 11.94 -5.56 9.64
N GLN A 103 11.27 -5.98 8.56
CA GLN A 103 11.65 -7.16 7.78
C GLN A 103 12.76 -6.84 6.76
N LYS A 104 14.00 -6.70 7.25
CA LYS A 104 15.16 -6.34 6.42
C LYS A 104 15.42 -7.34 5.30
N GLU A 105 15.34 -8.65 5.58
CA GLU A 105 15.54 -9.70 4.58
C GLU A 105 14.55 -9.56 3.42
N ILE A 106 13.27 -9.28 3.73
CA ILE A 106 12.24 -9.07 2.70
C ILE A 106 12.51 -7.79 1.93
N ALA A 107 12.85 -6.69 2.62
CA ALA A 107 13.13 -5.42 1.98
C ALA A 107 14.33 -5.51 1.02
N ASP A 108 15.41 -6.18 1.42
CA ASP A 108 16.59 -6.41 0.58
C ASP A 108 16.26 -7.28 -0.64
N PHE A 109 15.55 -8.39 -0.43
CA PHE A 109 15.08 -9.24 -1.52
C PHE A 109 14.21 -8.47 -2.52
N LEU A 110 13.27 -7.66 -2.05
CA LEU A 110 12.40 -6.86 -2.90
C LEU A 110 13.18 -5.82 -3.71
N GLN A 111 14.16 -5.13 -3.09
CA GLN A 111 15.03 -4.17 -3.80
C GLN A 111 15.87 -4.85 -4.88
N THR A 112 16.44 -6.01 -4.58
CA THR A 112 17.17 -6.82 -5.56
C THR A 112 16.31 -7.22 -6.76
N ASN A 113 14.99 -7.35 -6.55
CA ASN A 113 14.01 -7.66 -7.61
C ASN A 113 13.29 -6.42 -8.17
N GLY A 114 13.84 -5.22 -7.94
CA GLY A 114 13.40 -3.98 -8.58
C GLY A 114 12.32 -3.20 -7.84
N ALA A 115 12.06 -3.48 -6.55
CA ALA A 115 11.26 -2.59 -5.72
C ALA A 115 11.94 -1.21 -5.60
N ARG A 116 11.14 -0.16 -5.58
CA ARG A 116 11.64 1.22 -5.46
C ARG A 116 11.83 1.54 -3.98
N PRO A 117 13.05 1.91 -3.54
CA PRO A 117 13.26 2.30 -2.16
C PRO A 117 12.48 3.59 -1.84
N THR A 118 12.02 3.69 -0.60
CA THR A 118 11.34 4.86 -0.03
C THR A 118 12.15 5.43 1.11
N ILE A 119 11.85 6.65 1.57
CA ILE A 119 12.47 7.20 2.77
C ILE A 119 12.20 6.30 3.99
N PHE A 120 11.05 5.62 4.01
CA PHE A 120 10.63 4.73 5.08
C PHE A 120 11.47 3.45 5.10
N SER A 121 11.64 2.82 3.94
CA SER A 121 12.53 1.66 3.81
C SER A 121 13.99 2.04 4.09
N ALA A 122 14.45 3.20 3.64
CA ALA A 122 15.79 3.69 3.95
C ALA A 122 16.00 3.91 5.46
N ALA A 123 14.99 4.44 6.16
CA ALA A 123 15.05 4.62 7.61
C ALA A 123 15.13 3.28 8.35
N MET A 124 14.30 2.31 8.00
CA MET A 124 14.32 0.97 8.58
C MET A 124 15.62 0.22 8.29
N MET A 125 16.17 0.37 7.08
CA MET A 125 17.45 -0.25 6.68
C MET A 125 18.69 0.42 7.29
N GLY A 126 18.51 1.52 8.07
CA GLY A 126 19.63 2.24 8.68
C GLY A 126 20.45 3.10 7.71
N GLN A 127 19.91 3.43 6.56
CA GLN A 127 20.59 4.20 5.50
C GLN A 127 20.62 5.70 5.82
N LEU A 128 21.41 6.09 6.82
CA LEU A 128 21.45 7.45 7.37
C LEU A 128 21.67 8.54 6.30
N ASP A 129 22.62 8.33 5.40
CA ASP A 129 22.95 9.33 4.38
C ASP A 129 21.82 9.53 3.37
N VAL A 130 21.08 8.47 3.06
CA VAL A 130 19.88 8.55 2.21
C VAL A 130 18.80 9.37 2.91
N VAL A 131 18.52 9.09 4.18
CA VAL A 131 17.52 9.84 4.96
C VAL A 131 17.92 11.32 5.08
N LYS A 132 19.19 11.62 5.37
CA LYS A 132 19.72 12.99 5.40
C LYS A 132 19.54 13.71 4.05
N ALA A 133 19.83 13.01 2.94
CA ALA A 133 19.66 13.57 1.61
C ALA A 133 18.19 13.91 1.30
N PHE A 134 17.24 13.07 1.69
CA PHE A 134 15.81 13.38 1.59
C PHE A 134 15.44 14.63 2.38
N VAL A 135 15.87 14.72 3.64
CA VAL A 135 15.57 15.87 4.51
C VAL A 135 16.20 17.16 3.97
N ALA A 136 17.42 17.08 3.47
CA ALA A 136 18.10 18.23 2.86
C ALA A 136 17.42 18.70 1.57
N ALA A 137 17.00 17.75 0.72
CA ALA A 137 16.33 18.06 -0.55
C ALA A 137 14.90 18.61 -0.34
N ARG A 138 14.22 18.17 0.71
CA ARG A 138 12.86 18.60 1.04
C ARG A 138 12.69 18.76 2.55
N PRO A 139 13.04 19.90 3.13
CA PRO A 139 12.85 20.18 4.56
C PRO A 139 11.40 19.94 4.98
N GLY A 140 11.21 19.19 6.05
CA GLY A 140 9.90 18.81 6.55
C GLY A 140 9.42 17.42 6.07
N VAL A 141 10.13 16.75 5.16
CA VAL A 141 9.77 15.39 4.71
C VAL A 141 9.77 14.38 5.86
N GLN A 142 10.55 14.62 6.90
CA GLN A 142 10.60 13.79 8.12
C GLN A 142 9.28 13.73 8.88
N ARG A 143 8.36 14.67 8.63
CA ARG A 143 7.02 14.69 9.24
C ARG A 143 5.96 13.92 8.45
N THR A 144 6.31 13.42 7.26
CA THR A 144 5.36 12.62 6.46
C THR A 144 5.14 11.26 7.10
N TYR A 145 3.92 10.77 6.93
CA TYR A 145 3.56 9.43 7.38
C TYR A 145 3.73 8.43 6.24
N GLY A 146 4.16 7.24 6.58
CA GLY A 146 4.10 6.06 5.73
C GLY A 146 2.69 5.44 5.74
N PRO A 147 2.55 4.24 5.17
CA PRO A 147 1.31 3.49 5.24
C PRO A 147 0.78 3.40 6.67
N HIS A 148 -0.53 3.36 6.82
CA HIS A 148 -1.23 3.25 8.12
C HIS A 148 -0.97 4.41 9.08
N GLY A 149 -0.44 5.54 8.57
CA GLY A 149 -0.09 6.71 9.39
C GLY A 149 1.14 6.49 10.28
N ILE A 150 2.00 5.54 9.94
CA ILE A 150 3.20 5.20 10.71
C ILE A 150 4.28 6.26 10.46
N THR A 151 4.85 6.84 11.53
CA THR A 151 5.85 7.90 11.42
C THR A 151 7.19 7.39 10.87
N LEU A 152 8.00 8.29 10.30
CA LEU A 152 9.34 7.95 9.84
C LEU A 152 10.21 7.44 10.99
N MET A 153 10.07 8.01 12.19
CA MET A 153 10.74 7.54 13.40
C MET A 153 10.37 6.10 13.75
N ALA A 154 9.08 5.72 13.62
CA ALA A 154 8.64 4.37 13.91
C ALA A 154 9.29 3.35 12.95
N HIS A 155 9.47 3.70 11.68
CA HIS A 155 10.21 2.85 10.72
C HIS A 155 11.68 2.71 11.11
N ALA A 156 12.35 3.81 11.53
CA ALA A 156 13.73 3.72 12.03
C ALA A 156 13.82 2.81 13.26
N ARG A 157 12.89 2.91 14.21
CA ARG A 157 12.84 2.02 15.38
C ARG A 157 12.61 0.56 15.00
N ALA A 158 11.76 0.29 14.02
CA ALA A 158 11.53 -1.08 13.51
C ALA A 158 12.81 -1.71 12.93
N GLY A 159 13.74 -0.89 12.40
CA GLY A 159 15.04 -1.33 11.92
C GLY A 159 16.02 -1.77 13.02
N GLY A 160 15.68 -1.53 14.29
CA GLY A 160 16.49 -1.99 15.42
C GLY A 160 17.88 -1.33 15.51
N VAL A 161 18.87 -2.10 15.99
CA VAL A 161 20.22 -1.60 16.28
C VAL A 161 20.92 -0.98 15.05
N ASP A 162 20.74 -1.54 13.88
CA ASP A 162 21.38 -1.05 12.66
C ASP A 162 20.83 0.31 12.21
N ALA A 163 19.57 0.60 12.56
CA ALA A 163 18.93 1.88 12.26
C ALA A 163 19.03 2.90 13.41
N ALA A 164 19.72 2.57 14.50
CA ALA A 164 19.91 3.49 15.63
C ALA A 164 20.50 4.85 15.23
N PRO A 165 21.49 4.97 14.30
CA PRO A 165 21.97 6.26 13.85
C PRO A 165 20.89 7.11 13.15
N VAL A 166 19.96 6.47 12.41
CA VAL A 166 18.82 7.15 11.80
C VAL A 166 17.86 7.64 12.87
N ALA A 167 17.52 6.79 13.84
CA ALA A 167 16.64 7.19 14.95
C ALA A 167 17.22 8.36 15.76
N GLN A 168 18.54 8.37 16.01
CA GLN A 168 19.23 9.49 16.66
C GLN A 168 19.16 10.77 15.84
N TYR A 169 19.40 10.70 14.55
CA TYR A 169 19.28 11.85 13.65
C TYR A 169 17.86 12.43 13.64
N LEU A 170 16.84 11.56 13.51
CA LEU A 170 15.43 11.96 13.51
C LEU A 170 15.02 12.56 14.87
N THR A 171 15.55 12.02 15.97
CA THR A 171 15.33 12.61 17.32
C THR A 171 15.91 14.01 17.40
N ALA A 172 17.08 14.25 16.84
CA ALA A 172 17.71 15.58 16.82
C ALA A 172 16.92 16.62 15.99
N LEU A 173 16.14 16.18 14.99
CA LEU A 173 15.23 17.06 14.24
C LEU A 173 14.01 17.48 15.08
N GLY A 174 13.58 16.66 16.05
CA GLY A 174 12.54 17.00 17.03
C GLY A 174 11.09 16.84 16.56
N ASP A 175 10.85 16.58 15.26
CA ASP A 175 9.51 16.59 14.66
C ASP A 175 9.19 15.37 13.76
N ALA A 176 10.03 14.34 13.80
CA ALA A 176 9.86 13.14 12.97
C ALA A 176 8.93 12.07 13.56
N ASP A 177 8.42 12.26 14.76
CA ASP A 177 7.59 11.31 15.52
C ASP A 177 6.28 11.94 16.02
N THR A 178 5.79 12.95 15.34
CA THR A 178 4.54 13.62 15.72
C THR A 178 3.37 12.65 15.45
N PRO A 179 2.66 12.19 16.48
CA PRO A 179 1.51 11.30 16.28
C PRO A 179 0.36 12.04 15.61
N LEU A 180 -0.51 11.29 14.95
CA LEU A 180 -1.77 11.82 14.47
C LEU A 180 -2.62 12.30 15.67
N PRO A 181 -3.37 13.42 15.53
CA PRO A 181 -4.18 13.94 16.62
C PRO A 181 -5.22 12.93 17.08
N SER A 182 -5.31 12.70 18.36
CA SER A 182 -6.28 11.79 18.96
C SER A 182 -6.71 12.29 20.34
N THR A 183 -7.93 11.90 20.74
CA THR A 183 -8.46 12.13 22.08
C THR A 183 -9.00 10.83 22.65
N THR A 184 -9.03 10.73 23.98
CA THR A 184 -9.62 9.55 24.65
C THR A 184 -11.12 9.45 24.33
N LEU A 185 -11.59 8.24 24.11
CA LEU A 185 -13.00 7.90 23.99
C LEU A 185 -13.37 7.00 25.17
N ASP A 186 -14.37 7.42 25.97
CA ASP A 186 -14.85 6.63 27.08
C ASP A 186 -15.51 5.32 26.60
N ALA A 187 -15.40 4.25 27.40
CA ALA A 187 -15.94 2.95 27.02
C ALA A 187 -17.46 3.00 26.79
N ALA A 188 -18.21 3.74 27.61
CA ALA A 188 -19.65 3.92 27.43
C ALA A 188 -20.01 4.62 26.12
N ASP A 189 -19.26 5.66 25.74
CA ASP A 189 -19.43 6.35 24.46
C ASP A 189 -19.02 5.47 23.28
N ARG A 190 -17.94 4.71 23.43
CA ARG A 190 -17.49 3.75 22.42
C ARG A 190 -18.55 2.69 22.12
N ASP A 191 -19.10 2.07 23.16
CA ASP A 191 -19.99 0.91 23.02
C ASP A 191 -21.36 1.30 22.41
N VAL A 192 -21.84 2.54 22.66
CA VAL A 192 -23.08 3.02 22.03
C VAL A 192 -22.94 3.33 20.55
N LEU A 193 -21.72 3.45 20.02
CA LEU A 193 -21.45 3.67 18.59
C LEU A 193 -21.50 2.37 17.79
N ALA A 194 -21.26 1.22 18.43
CA ALA A 194 -21.27 -0.07 17.74
C ALA A 194 -22.65 -0.37 17.13
N GLY A 195 -22.64 -0.89 15.91
CA GLY A 195 -23.86 -1.20 15.19
C GLY A 195 -23.70 -1.28 13.68
N LYS A 196 -24.83 -1.56 13.01
CA LYS A 196 -24.90 -1.57 11.55
C LYS A 196 -25.48 -0.23 11.06
N TYR A 197 -24.83 0.37 10.08
CA TYR A 197 -25.20 1.66 9.49
C TYR A 197 -25.42 1.51 7.99
N VAL A 198 -26.66 1.70 7.53
CA VAL A 198 -27.08 1.45 6.15
C VAL A 198 -27.20 2.76 5.39
N TYR A 199 -26.59 2.81 4.19
CA TYR A 199 -26.57 4.00 3.34
C TYR A 199 -27.26 3.81 1.98
N GLY A 200 -27.67 2.59 1.62
CA GLY A 200 -28.31 2.30 0.34
C GLY A 200 -29.10 1.00 0.35
N PRO A 201 -29.81 0.70 -0.74
CA PRO A 201 -30.68 -0.47 -0.85
C PRO A 201 -29.92 -1.78 -1.18
N GLY A 202 -28.66 -1.69 -1.57
CA GLY A 202 -27.90 -2.85 -1.99
C GLY A 202 -27.50 -3.77 -0.83
N PRO A 203 -27.25 -5.04 -1.09
CA PRO A 203 -26.94 -6.03 -0.05
C PRO A 203 -25.60 -5.78 0.66
N ARG A 204 -24.77 -4.86 0.14
CA ARG A 204 -23.47 -4.45 0.72
C ARG A 204 -23.41 -2.96 1.05
N ASP A 205 -24.55 -2.25 1.01
CA ASP A 205 -24.62 -0.81 1.21
C ASP A 205 -24.75 -0.47 2.71
N TYR A 206 -23.80 -0.99 3.49
CA TYR A 206 -23.72 -0.71 4.93
C TYR A 206 -22.28 -0.74 5.43
N PHE A 207 -22.09 -0.13 6.59
CA PHE A 207 -20.90 -0.23 7.42
C PHE A 207 -21.23 -0.98 8.70
N ILE A 208 -20.26 -1.70 9.22
CA ILE A 208 -20.27 -2.25 10.58
C ILE A 208 -19.31 -1.41 11.41
N ILE A 209 -19.83 -0.86 12.49
CA ILE A 209 -19.03 -0.27 13.56
C ILE A 209 -18.99 -1.28 14.68
N ASP A 210 -17.81 -1.73 15.04
CA ASP A 210 -17.62 -2.76 16.07
C ASP A 210 -16.53 -2.37 17.06
N VAL A 211 -16.45 -3.13 18.16
CA VAL A 211 -15.40 -2.98 19.15
C VAL A 211 -14.59 -4.27 19.18
N GLN A 212 -13.29 -4.19 18.91
CA GLN A 212 -12.34 -5.29 19.02
C GLN A 212 -11.14 -4.84 19.84
N GLN A 213 -10.76 -5.63 20.83
CA GLN A 213 -9.63 -5.31 21.74
C GLN A 213 -9.70 -3.86 22.29
N ASP A 214 -10.88 -3.47 22.78
CA ASP A 214 -11.18 -2.12 23.27
C ASP A 214 -11.04 -0.98 22.27
N ARG A 215 -10.94 -1.27 20.98
CA ARG A 215 -10.86 -0.28 19.89
C ARG A 215 -12.11 -0.29 19.03
N LEU A 216 -12.66 0.90 18.83
CA LEU A 216 -13.75 1.11 17.87
C LEU A 216 -13.19 0.96 16.47
N GLY A 217 -13.93 0.31 15.58
CA GLY A 217 -13.52 0.12 14.21
C GLY A 217 -14.66 0.22 13.23
N ILE A 218 -14.30 0.42 11.97
CA ILE A 218 -15.22 0.41 10.83
C ILE A 218 -14.83 -0.69 9.85
N ASP A 219 -15.83 -1.44 9.41
CA ASP A 219 -15.71 -2.40 8.33
C ASP A 219 -16.83 -2.20 7.30
N ARG A 220 -16.54 -2.61 6.08
CA ARG A 220 -17.51 -2.61 4.98
C ARG A 220 -17.46 -3.95 4.26
N PRO A 221 -18.60 -4.62 3.98
CA PRO A 221 -18.62 -5.86 3.23
C PRO A 221 -17.92 -5.74 1.86
N GLY A 222 -16.87 -6.53 1.66
CA GLY A 222 -16.03 -6.48 0.47
C GLY A 222 -15.00 -5.36 0.45
N GLY A 223 -14.84 -4.65 1.56
CA GLY A 223 -13.72 -3.75 1.77
C GLY A 223 -12.39 -4.49 1.96
N PRO A 224 -11.26 -3.79 1.85
CA PRO A 224 -9.95 -4.44 1.94
C PRO A 224 -9.62 -4.96 3.34
N ILE A 225 -9.86 -4.15 4.38
CA ILE A 225 -9.65 -4.49 5.80
C ILE A 225 -10.57 -3.66 6.71
N ARG A 226 -10.83 -4.17 7.92
CA ARG A 226 -11.36 -3.38 9.03
C ARG A 226 -10.34 -2.32 9.47
N ARG A 227 -10.79 -1.10 9.78
CA ARG A 227 -9.96 0.00 10.28
C ARG A 227 -10.36 0.40 11.68
N ASP A 228 -9.39 0.56 12.56
CA ASP A 228 -9.62 1.22 13.82
C ASP A 228 -10.01 2.68 13.59
N LEU A 229 -10.88 3.21 14.43
CA LEU A 229 -11.32 4.60 14.42
C LEU A 229 -10.60 5.41 15.49
N ILE A 230 -9.92 6.44 15.06
CA ILE A 230 -9.20 7.37 15.93
C ILE A 230 -10.13 8.54 16.26
N HIS A 231 -10.45 8.70 17.54
CA HIS A 231 -11.31 9.78 18.03
C HIS A 231 -10.57 11.12 18.06
N THR A 232 -11.22 12.17 17.57
CA THR A 232 -10.68 13.54 17.57
C THR A 232 -11.50 14.54 18.38
N GLY A 233 -12.52 14.04 19.10
CA GLY A 233 -13.45 14.85 19.87
C GLY A 233 -14.82 14.99 19.18
N ASN A 234 -15.84 15.38 19.95
CA ASN A 234 -17.18 15.67 19.45
C ASN A 234 -17.81 14.56 18.59
N MET A 235 -17.58 13.28 18.92
CA MET A 235 -18.03 12.12 18.13
C MET A 235 -17.54 12.14 16.68
N VAL A 236 -16.38 12.73 16.44
CA VAL A 236 -15.70 12.75 15.15
C VAL A 236 -14.47 11.86 15.22
N PHE A 237 -14.29 11.08 14.17
CA PHE A 237 -13.24 10.08 14.04
C PHE A 237 -12.61 10.15 12.65
N PHE A 238 -11.44 9.57 12.51
CA PHE A 238 -10.90 9.19 11.21
C PHE A 238 -10.44 7.73 11.23
N PRO A 239 -10.47 7.01 10.09
CA PRO A 239 -9.89 5.68 9.99
C PRO A 239 -8.37 5.75 10.25
N GLN A 240 -7.83 4.86 11.05
CA GLN A 240 -6.40 4.84 11.37
C GLN A 240 -5.55 4.95 10.11
N GLY A 241 -4.60 5.87 10.11
CA GLY A 241 -3.71 6.16 8.99
C GLY A 241 -4.27 7.13 7.95
N VAL A 242 -5.55 7.50 8.00
CA VAL A 242 -6.20 8.32 6.98
C VAL A 242 -6.93 9.54 7.60
N PRO A 243 -6.19 10.54 8.07
CA PRO A 243 -6.78 11.72 8.72
C PRO A 243 -7.59 12.62 7.76
N SER A 244 -7.51 12.39 6.44
CA SER A 244 -8.31 13.09 5.43
C SER A 244 -9.78 12.62 5.41
N ALA A 245 -10.05 11.36 5.73
CA ALA A 245 -11.39 10.84 5.85
C ALA A 245 -11.95 11.15 7.25
N LYS A 246 -13.22 11.57 7.33
CA LYS A 246 -13.87 11.90 8.59
C LYS A 246 -15.14 11.06 8.75
N ILE A 247 -15.36 10.57 9.95
CA ILE A 247 -16.56 9.85 10.33
C ILE A 247 -17.15 10.57 11.53
N ALA A 248 -18.37 11.10 11.37
CA ALA A 248 -19.08 11.81 12.42
C ALA A 248 -20.37 11.06 12.77
N PHE A 249 -20.63 10.86 14.06
CA PHE A 249 -21.87 10.26 14.54
C PHE A 249 -22.81 11.34 15.06
N ALA A 250 -24.10 11.19 14.71
CA ALA A 250 -25.15 12.06 15.21
C ALA A 250 -26.02 11.33 16.24
N ARG A 251 -26.44 12.09 17.26
CA ARG A 251 -27.38 11.63 18.30
C ARG A 251 -28.68 12.43 18.25
N GLU A 252 -29.78 11.73 18.38
CA GLU A 252 -31.09 12.31 18.56
C GLU A 252 -31.73 11.73 19.85
N SER A 253 -32.19 12.59 20.73
CA SER A 253 -32.74 12.18 22.02
C SER A 253 -31.81 11.23 22.81
N GLY A 254 -30.51 11.47 22.76
CA GLY A 254 -29.46 10.67 23.44
C GLY A 254 -29.08 9.37 22.75
N LYS A 255 -29.73 8.97 21.66
CA LYS A 255 -29.42 7.75 20.90
C LYS A 255 -28.65 8.08 19.62
N VAL A 256 -27.67 7.27 19.29
CA VAL A 256 -26.96 7.38 18.00
C VAL A 256 -27.89 6.88 16.89
N THR A 257 -28.17 7.75 15.92
CA THR A 257 -29.14 7.47 14.83
C THR A 257 -28.48 7.32 13.48
N GLN A 258 -27.34 7.97 13.27
CA GLN A 258 -26.64 7.95 11.99
C GLN A 258 -25.16 8.19 12.13
N MET A 259 -24.42 7.84 11.08
CA MET A 259 -23.05 8.29 10.85
C MET A 259 -22.94 8.95 9.48
N THR A 260 -22.03 9.90 9.33
CA THR A 260 -21.62 10.48 8.05
C THR A 260 -20.15 10.24 7.86
N LEU A 261 -19.81 9.58 6.76
CA LEU A 261 -18.43 9.43 6.28
C LEU A 261 -18.20 10.48 5.21
N THR A 262 -17.16 11.27 5.38
CA THR A 262 -16.69 12.27 4.40
C THR A 262 -15.24 11.93 4.04
N ASP A 263 -15.01 11.66 2.78
CA ASP A 263 -13.68 11.60 2.16
C ASP A 263 -13.67 12.69 1.07
N PRO A 264 -12.56 13.36 0.72
CA PRO A 264 -12.59 14.63 -0.02
C PRO A 264 -13.55 14.73 -1.19
N ASN A 265 -13.85 13.62 -1.88
CA ASN A 265 -14.77 13.60 -3.03
C ASN A 265 -16.04 12.75 -2.79
N VAL A 266 -16.24 12.24 -1.58
CA VAL A 266 -17.35 11.34 -1.26
C VAL A 266 -17.95 11.73 0.09
N MET A 267 -19.27 11.87 0.14
CA MET A 267 -19.99 11.99 1.40
C MET A 267 -21.11 10.94 1.43
N VAL A 268 -21.07 10.10 2.43
CA VAL A 268 -22.05 9.03 2.63
C VAL A 268 -22.68 9.18 4.01
N THR A 269 -24.00 9.34 4.06
CA THR A 269 -24.76 9.31 5.31
C THR A 269 -25.44 7.95 5.45
N ALA A 270 -25.19 7.27 6.55
CA ALA A 270 -25.71 5.95 6.86
C ALA A 270 -26.57 5.98 8.13
N LYS A 271 -27.78 5.44 8.07
CA LYS A 271 -28.70 5.34 9.22
C LYS A 271 -28.41 4.08 10.02
N ARG A 272 -28.43 4.20 11.33
CA ARG A 272 -28.31 3.05 12.23
C ARG A 272 -29.54 2.17 12.13
N GLN A 273 -29.35 0.85 12.03
CA GLN A 273 -30.39 -0.18 12.12
C GLN A 273 -30.49 -0.75 13.54
#